data_e8c8d2cccdc2239ecf19c634aea76c7c
#
_entry.id   e8c8d2cccdc2239ecf19c634aea76c7c
#
_cell.length_a   1.000
_cell.length_b   1.000
_cell.length_c   1.000
_cell.angle_alpha   90.00
_cell.angle_beta   90.00
_cell.angle_gamma   90.00
#
_symmetry.space_group_name_H-M   'P 1'
#
loop_
_entity.id
_entity.type
_entity.pdbx_description
1 polymer ?
#
loop_
_entity_poly.entity_id
_entity_poly.type
_entity_poly.pdbx_seq_one_letter_code
_entity_poly.pdbx_strand_id
1 'polypeptide(L)'
;MTFLRISQFLTWPIAFVYFHLFYRLRINGRENFNKVNSPFIIIVNHFSFVDSFLFRLILGFSTPHLPLRFMAVEKFSWKWLNFLSEIGVVPFIYSIFGVFVVVPGQGLQKNLEMAKKIISKKGNIVIYPEGKIVTDHVIAPFRSGAAVLAIETNTPVIPVSLRLGDRHFIRKDLVVNIGEPLRVGAEGDVEVTVKMFYESILMLYAMV
;
A
#
# COMPACT_ATOMS: atom_id res chain seq x y z
N MET A 1 10.63 -5.30 -15.50
CA MET A 1 9.53 -5.97 -14.76
C MET A 1 9.95 -7.33 -14.16
N THR A 2 10.73 -8.15 -14.86
CA THR A 2 11.13 -9.50 -14.40
C THR A 2 11.93 -9.48 -13.10
N PHE A 3 12.95 -8.61 -12.98
CA PHE A 3 13.78 -8.50 -11.78
C PHE A 3 12.96 -8.18 -10.53
N LEU A 4 12.11 -7.15 -10.58
CA LEU A 4 11.28 -6.75 -9.45
C LEU A 4 10.28 -7.85 -9.05
N ARG A 5 9.76 -8.60 -10.01
CA ARG A 5 8.87 -9.73 -9.73
C ARG A 5 9.61 -10.85 -9.00
N ILE A 6 10.84 -11.15 -9.42
CA ILE A 6 11.70 -12.16 -8.78
C ILE A 6 12.08 -11.71 -7.36
N SER A 7 12.52 -10.46 -7.18
CA SER A 7 12.90 -9.96 -5.86
C SER A 7 11.73 -9.99 -4.88
N GLN A 8 10.54 -9.54 -5.28
CA GLN A 8 9.34 -9.64 -4.45
C GLN A 8 8.92 -11.10 -4.20
N PHE A 9 9.18 -12.01 -5.12
CA PHE A 9 8.94 -13.43 -4.91
C PHE A 9 9.86 -13.99 -3.83
N LEU A 10 11.14 -13.67 -3.88
CA LEU A 10 12.15 -14.12 -2.91
C LEU A 10 11.93 -13.55 -1.50
N THR A 11 11.22 -12.45 -1.36
CA THR A 11 10.88 -11.90 -0.04
C THR A 11 9.73 -12.62 0.66
N TRP A 12 8.98 -13.47 -0.04
CA TRP A 12 7.83 -14.19 0.53
C TRP A 12 8.20 -15.06 1.75
N PRO A 13 9.24 -15.90 1.72
CA PRO A 13 9.60 -16.73 2.88
C PRO A 13 9.98 -15.88 4.10
N ILE A 14 10.69 -14.78 3.87
CA ILE A 14 11.10 -13.86 4.94
C ILE A 14 9.87 -13.22 5.58
N ALA A 15 8.97 -12.67 4.76
CA ALA A 15 7.72 -12.10 5.24
C ALA A 15 6.86 -13.16 5.95
N PHE A 16 6.77 -14.37 5.41
CA PHE A 16 6.03 -15.47 6.01
C PHE A 16 6.54 -15.77 7.43
N VAL A 17 7.85 -16.02 7.58
CA VAL A 17 8.47 -16.31 8.88
C VAL A 17 8.24 -15.15 9.86
N TYR A 18 8.54 -13.91 9.43
CA TYR A 18 8.38 -12.72 10.27
C TYR A 18 6.94 -12.56 10.78
N PHE A 19 5.97 -12.52 9.87
CA PHE A 19 4.59 -12.27 10.27
C PHE A 19 3.98 -13.42 11.09
N HIS A 20 4.34 -14.67 10.81
CA HIS A 20 3.85 -15.81 11.60
C HIS A 20 4.54 -15.94 12.96
N LEU A 21 5.77 -15.44 13.10
CA LEU A 21 6.48 -15.42 14.38
C LEU A 21 5.91 -14.35 15.33
N PHE A 22 5.68 -13.13 14.82
CA PHE A 22 5.31 -11.98 15.63
C PHE A 22 3.82 -11.65 15.64
N TYR A 23 3.04 -12.19 14.70
CA TYR A 23 1.62 -11.88 14.58
C TYR A 23 0.74 -13.14 14.45
N ARG A 24 -0.48 -13.02 14.98
CA ARG A 24 -1.59 -13.90 14.62
C ARG A 24 -2.32 -13.25 13.45
N LEU A 25 -1.94 -13.65 12.25
CA LEU A 25 -2.42 -13.02 11.02
C LEU A 25 -3.78 -13.62 10.60
N ARG A 26 -4.78 -12.77 10.41
CA ARG A 26 -6.06 -13.09 9.82
C ARG A 26 -6.26 -12.23 8.57
N ILE A 27 -6.56 -12.84 7.43
CA ILE A 27 -6.76 -12.15 6.15
C ILE A 27 -8.15 -12.51 5.63
N ASN A 28 -9.02 -11.51 5.51
CA ASN A 28 -10.39 -11.63 5.02
C ASN A 28 -10.54 -10.88 3.69
N GLY A 29 -11.38 -11.41 2.78
CA GLY A 29 -11.69 -10.76 1.50
C GLY A 29 -10.58 -10.88 0.44
N ARG A 30 -9.65 -11.85 0.56
CA ARG A 30 -8.58 -12.06 -0.42
C ARG A 30 -9.10 -12.29 -1.84
N GLU A 31 -10.27 -12.90 -1.96
CA GLU A 31 -10.97 -13.17 -3.23
C GLU A 31 -11.30 -11.91 -4.01
N ASN A 32 -11.36 -10.75 -3.35
CA ASN A 32 -11.64 -9.47 -4.01
C ASN A 32 -10.53 -9.05 -5.00
N PHE A 33 -9.31 -9.53 -4.82
CA PHE A 33 -8.26 -9.35 -5.84
C PHE A 33 -8.57 -10.06 -7.16
N ASN A 34 -9.37 -11.13 -7.15
CA ASN A 34 -9.76 -11.85 -8.35
C ASN A 34 -10.85 -11.12 -9.16
N LYS A 35 -11.49 -10.11 -8.57
CA LYS A 35 -12.53 -9.30 -9.23
C LYS A 35 -11.97 -8.18 -10.10
N VAL A 36 -10.65 -7.98 -10.09
CA VAL A 36 -9.97 -6.96 -10.88
C VAL A 36 -8.81 -7.55 -11.66
N ASN A 37 -8.60 -6.99 -12.84
CA ASN A 37 -7.39 -7.23 -13.63
C ASN A 37 -6.42 -6.06 -13.42
N SER A 38 -5.11 -6.29 -13.64
CA SER A 38 -4.14 -5.20 -13.63
C SER A 38 -4.37 -4.22 -14.78
N PRO A 39 -4.22 -2.90 -14.57
CA PRO A 39 -3.74 -2.28 -13.33
C PRO A 39 -4.85 -2.06 -12.30
N PHE A 40 -4.46 -2.02 -11.03
CA PHE A 40 -5.30 -1.55 -9.94
C PHE A 40 -4.47 -0.78 -8.89
N ILE A 41 -5.16 0.01 -8.09
CA ILE A 41 -4.58 0.75 -6.97
C ILE A 41 -5.06 0.08 -5.68
N ILE A 42 -4.15 -0.17 -4.74
CA ILE A 42 -4.51 -0.55 -3.36
C ILE A 42 -4.37 0.69 -2.51
N ILE A 43 -5.41 1.03 -1.77
CA ILE A 43 -5.35 2.02 -0.71
C ILE A 43 -5.38 1.30 0.63
N VAL A 44 -4.55 1.73 1.57
CA VAL A 44 -4.39 1.05 2.87
C VAL A 44 -3.95 2.04 3.94
N ASN A 45 -4.43 1.89 5.17
CA ASN A 45 -3.92 2.64 6.32
C ASN A 45 -2.50 2.18 6.67
N HIS A 46 -1.72 3.03 7.35
CA HIS A 46 -0.29 2.83 7.55
C HIS A 46 0.10 2.90 9.02
N PHE A 47 0.45 1.77 9.61
CA PHE A 47 0.88 1.72 11.01
C PHE A 47 2.37 1.37 11.20
N SER A 48 3.05 0.82 10.18
CA SER A 48 4.43 0.37 10.32
C SER A 48 5.19 0.31 9.00
N PHE A 49 6.49 0.49 9.03
CA PHE A 49 7.37 0.29 7.86
C PHE A 49 7.30 -1.12 7.27
N VAL A 50 6.93 -2.13 8.08
CA VAL A 50 6.82 -3.51 7.62
C VAL A 50 5.53 -3.82 6.87
N ASP A 51 4.56 -2.89 6.82
CA ASP A 51 3.28 -3.10 6.15
C ASP A 51 3.44 -3.46 4.66
N SER A 52 4.45 -2.89 4.01
CA SER A 52 4.71 -3.18 2.60
C SER A 52 5.09 -4.64 2.35
N PHE A 53 5.76 -5.30 3.30
CA PHE A 53 6.11 -6.72 3.21
C PHE A 53 4.89 -7.63 3.42
N LEU A 54 3.89 -7.16 4.18
CA LEU A 54 2.65 -7.89 4.44
C LEU A 54 1.87 -8.16 3.13
N PHE A 55 1.92 -7.23 2.17
CA PHE A 55 1.25 -7.40 0.89
C PHE A 55 1.71 -8.64 0.12
N ARG A 56 2.94 -9.08 0.37
CA ARG A 56 3.43 -10.32 -0.23
C ARG A 56 2.68 -11.55 0.31
N LEU A 57 2.25 -11.52 1.58
CA LEU A 57 1.42 -12.57 2.18
C LEU A 57 -0.06 -12.41 1.80
N ILE A 58 -0.55 -11.18 1.76
CA ILE A 58 -1.93 -10.84 1.40
C ILE A 58 -2.25 -11.38 0.00
N LEU A 59 -1.39 -11.16 -0.97
CA LEU A 59 -1.59 -11.64 -2.35
C LEU A 59 -1.39 -13.15 -2.51
N GLY A 60 -0.75 -13.84 -1.56
CA GLY A 60 -0.46 -15.25 -1.64
C GLY A 60 0.78 -15.60 -2.49
N PHE A 61 1.19 -16.87 -2.45
CA PHE A 61 2.42 -17.35 -3.07
C PHE A 61 2.38 -17.25 -4.60
N SER A 62 1.32 -17.77 -5.22
CA SER A 62 1.14 -17.79 -6.67
C SER A 62 0.11 -16.73 -7.07
N THR A 63 0.57 -15.50 -7.33
CA THR A 63 -0.31 -14.41 -7.73
C THR A 63 0.11 -13.81 -9.06
N PRO A 64 -0.85 -13.52 -9.99
CA PRO A 64 -0.55 -12.78 -11.22
C PRO A 64 -0.35 -11.28 -10.98
N HIS A 65 -0.69 -10.78 -9.79
CA HIS A 65 -0.74 -9.34 -9.47
C HIS A 65 0.61 -8.72 -9.13
N LEU A 66 1.70 -9.48 -9.16
CA LEU A 66 3.06 -8.97 -9.02
C LEU A 66 3.60 -8.43 -10.36
N PRO A 67 4.51 -7.45 -10.30
CA PRO A 67 5.03 -6.78 -9.11
C PRO A 67 4.10 -5.68 -8.60
N LEU A 68 4.10 -5.46 -7.29
CA LEU A 68 3.51 -4.26 -6.68
C LEU A 68 4.53 -3.12 -6.67
N ARG A 69 4.02 -1.90 -6.78
CA ARG A 69 4.82 -0.68 -6.66
C ARG A 69 4.30 0.13 -5.47
N PHE A 70 5.19 0.55 -4.58
CA PHE A 70 4.84 1.26 -3.37
C PHE A 70 5.19 2.74 -3.49
N MET A 71 4.23 3.61 -3.18
CA MET A 71 4.47 5.05 -3.13
C MET A 71 5.01 5.44 -1.76
N ALA A 72 6.18 6.03 -1.69
CA ALA A 72 6.81 6.48 -0.44
C ALA A 72 7.27 7.94 -0.54
N VAL A 73 7.48 8.57 0.62
CA VAL A 73 8.02 9.92 0.73
C VAL A 73 9.55 9.84 0.84
N GLU A 74 10.25 10.79 0.23
CA GLU A 74 11.73 10.81 0.16
C GLU A 74 12.41 11.04 1.53
N LYS A 75 11.78 11.81 2.41
CA LYS A 75 12.40 12.21 3.69
C LYS A 75 11.92 11.35 4.85
N PHE A 76 12.87 10.87 5.64
CA PHE A 76 12.62 10.15 6.87
C PHE A 76 12.72 11.07 8.08
N SER A 77 11.94 10.78 9.10
CA SER A 77 12.03 11.47 10.39
C SER A 77 13.35 11.17 11.14
N TRP A 78 13.99 10.05 10.82
CA TRP A 78 15.22 9.61 11.49
C TRP A 78 16.47 9.96 10.69
N LYS A 79 17.38 10.70 11.32
CA LYS A 79 18.63 11.18 10.67
C LYS A 79 19.51 10.06 10.10
N TRP A 80 19.58 8.91 10.76
CA TRP A 80 20.37 7.77 10.29
C TRP A 80 19.83 7.14 8.99
N LEU A 81 18.48 7.16 8.79
CA LEU A 81 17.89 6.70 7.52
C LEU A 81 18.19 7.68 6.38
N ASN A 82 18.24 8.99 6.66
CA ASN A 82 18.64 9.97 5.66
C ASN A 82 20.11 9.76 5.25
N PHE A 83 20.99 9.48 6.21
CA PHE A 83 22.38 9.12 5.90
C PHE A 83 22.46 7.86 5.04
N LEU A 84 21.71 6.79 5.36
CA LEU A 84 21.66 5.58 4.52
C LEU A 84 21.06 5.85 3.13
N SER A 85 20.19 6.84 3.01
CA SER A 85 19.67 7.29 1.72
C SER A 85 20.75 7.99 0.88
N GLU A 86 21.54 8.87 1.51
CA GLU A 86 22.65 9.59 0.84
C GLU A 86 23.72 8.65 0.30
N ILE A 87 24.06 7.58 1.02
CA ILE A 87 25.04 6.57 0.57
C ILE A 87 24.45 5.50 -0.36
N GLY A 88 23.17 5.66 -0.79
CA GLY A 88 22.54 4.79 -1.79
C GLY A 88 21.93 3.49 -1.25
N VAL A 89 22.02 3.18 0.03
CA VAL A 89 21.44 1.95 0.62
C VAL A 89 19.92 1.95 0.54
N VAL A 90 19.27 3.05 0.93
CA VAL A 90 17.81 3.14 0.85
C VAL A 90 17.28 3.12 -0.58
N PRO A 91 17.84 3.88 -1.54
CA PRO A 91 17.47 3.76 -2.96
C PRO A 91 17.65 2.34 -3.52
N PHE A 92 18.70 1.64 -3.14
CA PHE A 92 18.91 0.26 -3.53
C PHE A 92 17.80 -0.66 -3.00
N ILE A 93 17.47 -0.57 -1.70
CA ILE A 93 16.37 -1.31 -1.08
C ILE A 93 15.04 -0.97 -1.78
N TYR A 94 14.78 0.30 -2.04
CA TYR A 94 13.58 0.76 -2.74
C TYR A 94 13.46 0.15 -4.13
N SER A 95 14.58 0.05 -4.87
CA SER A 95 14.58 -0.56 -6.20
C SER A 95 14.19 -2.04 -6.18
N ILE A 96 14.67 -2.79 -5.17
CA ILE A 96 14.36 -4.21 -4.97
C ILE A 96 12.88 -4.42 -4.62
N PHE A 97 12.33 -3.56 -3.76
CA PHE A 97 10.93 -3.69 -3.32
C PHE A 97 9.92 -2.98 -4.22
N GLY A 98 10.39 -2.28 -5.24
CA GLY A 98 9.50 -1.57 -6.17
C GLY A 98 8.93 -0.27 -5.60
N VAL A 99 9.59 0.31 -4.62
CA VAL A 99 9.22 1.61 -4.07
C VAL A 99 9.60 2.71 -5.06
N PHE A 100 8.68 3.65 -5.29
CA PHE A 100 8.96 4.90 -5.99
C PHE A 100 8.66 6.09 -5.08
N VAL A 101 9.47 7.11 -5.23
CA VAL A 101 9.51 8.23 -4.29
C VAL A 101 8.69 9.40 -4.80
N VAL A 102 7.96 10.04 -3.89
CA VAL A 102 7.30 11.34 -4.11
C VAL A 102 7.98 12.40 -3.24
N VAL A 103 8.15 13.58 -3.81
CA VAL A 103 8.86 14.68 -3.16
C VAL A 103 7.86 15.73 -2.67
N PRO A 104 7.71 15.93 -1.35
CA PRO A 104 6.83 16.95 -0.82
C PRO A 104 7.18 18.35 -1.37
N GLY A 105 6.14 19.12 -1.71
CA GLY A 105 6.31 20.49 -2.19
C GLY A 105 6.49 20.65 -3.71
N GLN A 106 6.68 19.56 -4.47
CA GLN A 106 6.77 19.63 -5.95
C GLN A 106 5.42 19.72 -6.68
N GLY A 107 4.33 19.73 -5.93
CA GLY A 107 2.97 19.71 -6.48
C GLY A 107 2.43 18.31 -6.74
N LEU A 108 1.10 18.20 -6.67
CA LEU A 108 0.41 16.92 -6.75
C LEU A 108 0.64 16.23 -8.10
N GLN A 109 0.46 16.95 -9.20
CA GLN A 109 0.56 16.40 -10.55
C GLN A 109 1.94 15.80 -10.83
N LYS A 110 3.01 16.51 -10.49
CA LYS A 110 4.38 16.02 -10.65
C LYS A 110 4.64 14.75 -9.84
N ASN A 111 4.12 14.69 -8.62
CA ASN A 111 4.25 13.50 -7.78
C ASN A 111 3.46 12.29 -8.31
N LEU A 112 2.40 12.51 -9.09
CA LEU A 112 1.61 11.43 -9.68
C LEU A 112 2.13 10.96 -11.05
N GLU A 113 3.04 11.66 -11.71
CA GLU A 113 3.57 11.28 -13.03
C GLU A 113 4.14 9.85 -13.06
N MET A 114 4.94 9.50 -12.06
CA MET A 114 5.50 8.14 -11.99
C MET A 114 4.41 7.09 -11.76
N ALA A 115 3.41 7.38 -10.90
CA ALA A 115 2.29 6.50 -10.66
C ALA A 115 1.46 6.29 -11.95
N LYS A 116 1.14 7.35 -12.68
CA LYS A 116 0.45 7.28 -13.97
C LYS A 116 1.24 6.44 -14.98
N LYS A 117 2.58 6.63 -15.05
CA LYS A 117 3.46 5.83 -15.90
C LYS A 117 3.49 4.35 -15.52
N ILE A 118 3.39 4.02 -14.24
CA ILE A 118 3.29 2.63 -13.77
C ILE A 118 1.96 2.02 -14.22
N ILE A 119 0.85 2.72 -14.00
CA ILE A 119 -0.49 2.29 -14.38
C ILE A 119 -0.61 2.10 -15.91
N SER A 120 -0.09 3.02 -16.71
CA SER A 120 -0.11 2.91 -18.17
C SER A 120 0.64 1.67 -18.68
N LYS A 121 1.60 1.15 -17.90
CA LYS A 121 2.32 -0.10 -18.16
C LYS A 121 1.69 -1.32 -17.49
N LYS A 122 0.42 -1.21 -17.07
CA LYS A 122 -0.34 -2.26 -16.37
C LYS A 122 0.29 -2.70 -15.04
N GLY A 123 1.00 -1.80 -14.36
CA GLY A 123 1.56 -2.04 -13.03
C GLY A 123 0.55 -1.71 -11.93
N ASN A 124 0.62 -2.46 -10.83
CA ASN A 124 -0.23 -2.27 -9.65
C ASN A 124 0.47 -1.40 -8.62
N ILE A 125 -0.28 -0.52 -7.94
CA ILE A 125 0.26 0.47 -7.01
C ILE A 125 -0.38 0.30 -5.63
N VAL A 126 0.44 0.42 -4.59
CA VAL A 126 0.00 0.53 -3.19
C VAL A 126 0.24 1.96 -2.73
N ILE A 127 -0.79 2.58 -2.18
CA ILE A 127 -0.77 3.95 -1.66
C ILE A 127 -1.25 3.93 -0.21
N TYR A 128 -0.52 4.63 0.63
CA TYR A 128 -0.91 4.96 2.00
C TYR A 128 -1.48 6.38 2.00
N PRO A 129 -2.80 6.56 1.89
CA PRO A 129 -3.39 7.88 1.64
C PRO A 129 -3.26 8.86 2.81
N GLU A 130 -2.97 8.35 4.02
CA GLU A 130 -2.62 9.15 5.19
C GLU A 130 -1.31 9.95 5.00
N GLY A 131 -0.41 9.45 4.15
CA GLY A 131 0.88 10.07 3.84
C GLY A 131 1.86 10.12 5.02
N LYS A 132 1.61 9.36 6.07
CA LYS A 132 2.46 9.19 7.26
C LYS A 132 2.12 7.88 7.97
N ILE A 133 3.03 7.39 8.79
CA ILE A 133 2.75 6.28 9.71
C ILE A 133 1.93 6.81 10.89
N VAL A 134 0.85 6.12 11.24
CA VAL A 134 -0.05 6.46 12.36
C VAL A 134 -0.08 5.30 13.34
N THR A 135 0.42 5.53 14.55
CA THR A 135 0.62 4.47 15.56
C THR A 135 -0.51 4.37 16.59
N ASP A 136 -1.43 5.32 16.63
CA ASP A 136 -2.41 5.49 17.71
C ASP A 136 -3.71 4.69 17.51
N HIS A 137 -3.67 3.65 16.66
CA HIS A 137 -4.84 2.82 16.32
C HIS A 137 -6.04 3.60 15.74
N VAL A 138 -5.78 4.78 15.21
CA VAL A 138 -6.75 5.60 14.48
C VAL A 138 -6.36 5.71 13.01
N ILE A 139 -7.32 5.98 12.16
CA ILE A 139 -7.07 6.25 10.74
C ILE A 139 -7.04 7.78 10.57
N ALA A 140 -5.90 8.30 10.13
CA ALA A 140 -5.76 9.73 9.89
C ALA A 140 -6.50 10.16 8.61
N PRO A 141 -6.86 11.45 8.48
CA PRO A 141 -7.50 11.97 7.27
C PRO A 141 -6.66 11.68 6.02
N PHE A 142 -7.34 11.32 4.93
CA PHE A 142 -6.71 10.97 3.66
C PHE A 142 -6.36 12.21 2.84
N ARG A 143 -5.22 12.12 2.15
CA ARG A 143 -4.80 13.09 1.13
C ARG A 143 -5.45 12.74 -0.21
N SER A 144 -5.59 13.75 -1.07
CA SER A 144 -6.27 13.62 -2.37
C SER A 144 -5.52 12.78 -3.42
N GLY A 145 -4.24 12.49 -3.23
CA GLY A 145 -3.40 11.86 -4.25
C GLY A 145 -3.93 10.54 -4.82
N ALA A 146 -4.46 9.66 -3.97
CA ALA A 146 -5.04 8.39 -4.41
C ALA A 146 -6.33 8.60 -5.22
N ALA A 147 -7.18 9.55 -4.80
CA ALA A 147 -8.43 9.89 -5.50
C ALA A 147 -8.14 10.49 -6.88
N VAL A 148 -7.26 11.49 -6.95
CA VAL A 148 -6.85 12.11 -8.22
C VAL A 148 -6.27 11.06 -9.17
N LEU A 149 -5.39 10.17 -8.69
CA LEU A 149 -4.82 9.12 -9.51
C LEU A 149 -5.89 8.16 -10.06
N ALA A 150 -6.83 7.73 -9.21
CA ALA A 150 -7.90 6.83 -9.62
C ALA A 150 -8.83 7.46 -10.67
N ILE A 151 -9.23 8.71 -10.48
CA ILE A 151 -10.07 9.47 -11.41
C ILE A 151 -9.37 9.64 -12.76
N GLU A 152 -8.16 10.21 -12.76
CA GLU A 152 -7.44 10.54 -14.00
C GLU A 152 -7.00 9.30 -14.80
N THR A 153 -6.82 8.16 -14.16
CA THR A 153 -6.41 6.92 -14.83
C THR A 153 -7.57 5.92 -15.03
N ASN A 154 -8.76 6.24 -14.52
CA ASN A 154 -9.92 5.33 -14.49
C ASN A 154 -9.55 3.92 -13.98
N THR A 155 -8.68 3.87 -12.97
CA THR A 155 -8.14 2.62 -12.44
C THR A 155 -8.94 2.17 -11.22
N PRO A 156 -9.37 0.90 -11.13
CA PRO A 156 -10.08 0.38 -9.98
C PRO A 156 -9.21 0.43 -8.72
N VAL A 157 -9.84 0.69 -7.57
CA VAL A 157 -9.20 0.83 -6.27
C VAL A 157 -9.68 -0.27 -5.33
N ILE A 158 -8.75 -0.98 -4.70
CA ILE A 158 -9.06 -1.99 -3.68
C ILE A 158 -8.73 -1.39 -2.31
N PRO A 159 -9.72 -1.15 -1.45
CA PRO A 159 -9.48 -0.71 -0.09
C PRO A 159 -9.03 -1.88 0.77
N VAL A 160 -8.01 -1.66 1.59
CA VAL A 160 -7.48 -2.65 2.54
C VAL A 160 -7.31 -1.98 3.89
N SER A 161 -7.81 -2.60 4.95
CA SER A 161 -7.52 -2.15 6.31
C SER A 161 -6.56 -3.09 7.01
N LEU A 162 -5.64 -2.51 7.77
CA LEU A 162 -4.73 -3.20 8.66
C LEU A 162 -5.06 -2.80 10.09
N ARG A 163 -5.44 -3.75 10.93
CA ARG A 163 -5.77 -3.52 12.32
C ARG A 163 -4.90 -4.38 13.24
N LEU A 164 -4.17 -3.71 14.11
CA LEU A 164 -3.48 -4.37 15.22
C LEU A 164 -4.46 -4.58 16.36
N GLY A 165 -4.53 -5.79 16.85
CA GLY A 165 -5.29 -6.16 18.03
C GLY A 165 -4.37 -6.34 19.24
N ASP A 166 -4.88 -7.09 20.22
CA ASP A 166 -4.20 -7.33 21.49
C ASP A 166 -2.93 -8.16 21.33
N ARG A 167 -2.06 -8.01 22.30
CA ARG A 167 -0.83 -8.78 22.38
C ARG A 167 -1.06 -10.03 23.26
N HIS A 168 -0.84 -11.19 22.66
CA HIS A 168 -0.86 -12.48 23.36
C HIS A 168 0.56 -13.05 23.41
N PHE A 169 1.20 -13.05 24.58
CA PHE A 169 2.59 -13.44 24.73
C PHE A 169 3.51 -12.60 23.84
N ILE A 170 4.15 -13.25 22.85
CA ILE A 170 5.04 -12.60 21.88
C ILE A 170 4.31 -12.13 20.62
N ARG A 171 3.11 -12.65 20.33
CA ARG A 171 2.36 -12.35 19.10
C ARG A 171 1.31 -11.27 19.32
N LYS A 172 1.17 -10.36 18.36
CA LYS A 172 0.05 -9.43 18.29
C LYS A 172 -0.97 -9.94 17.28
N ASP A 173 -2.24 -9.71 17.53
CA ASP A 173 -3.25 -9.95 16.50
C ASP A 173 -3.08 -8.92 15.39
N LEU A 174 -3.12 -9.39 14.14
CA LEU A 174 -3.11 -8.55 12.95
C LEU A 174 -4.21 -9.01 12.03
N VAL A 175 -5.24 -8.19 11.91
CA VAL A 175 -6.39 -8.43 11.03
C VAL A 175 -6.23 -7.58 9.78
N VAL A 176 -6.34 -8.22 8.64
CA VAL A 176 -6.33 -7.61 7.32
C VAL A 176 -7.69 -7.83 6.69
N ASN A 177 -8.43 -6.76 6.44
CA ASN A 177 -9.70 -6.82 5.73
C ASN A 177 -9.55 -6.16 4.36
N ILE A 178 -9.92 -6.90 3.31
CA ILE A 178 -9.81 -6.47 1.91
C ILE A 178 -11.24 -6.26 1.40
N GLY A 179 -11.55 -5.02 1.04
CA GLY A 179 -12.88 -4.64 0.55
C GLY A 179 -13.09 -4.93 -0.93
N GLU A 180 -14.34 -4.73 -1.34
CA GLU A 180 -14.73 -4.79 -2.75
C GLU A 180 -14.01 -3.71 -3.56
N PRO A 181 -13.66 -4.01 -4.83
CA PRO A 181 -13.08 -3.02 -5.71
C PRO A 181 -14.02 -1.85 -5.96
N LEU A 182 -13.52 -0.64 -5.73
CA LEU A 182 -14.19 0.62 -5.99
C LEU A 182 -13.83 1.12 -7.40
N ARG A 183 -14.79 1.64 -8.13
CA ARG A 183 -14.58 2.31 -9.41
C ARG A 183 -15.03 3.75 -9.31
N VAL A 184 -14.18 4.66 -9.75
CA VAL A 184 -14.47 6.09 -9.82
C VAL A 184 -14.46 6.47 -11.28
N GLY A 185 -15.53 7.13 -11.76
CA GLY A 185 -15.58 7.62 -13.13
C GLY A 185 -14.60 8.78 -13.36
N ALA A 186 -14.25 9.02 -14.62
CA ALA A 186 -13.34 10.10 -15.01
C ALA A 186 -13.88 11.53 -14.66
N GLU A 187 -15.18 11.67 -14.43
CA GLU A 187 -15.82 12.92 -13.99
C GLU A 187 -16.05 12.95 -12.47
N GLY A 188 -15.41 12.03 -11.72
CA GLY A 188 -15.59 11.94 -10.27
C GLY A 188 -15.06 13.19 -9.55
N ASP A 189 -15.84 13.66 -8.57
CA ASP A 189 -15.36 14.70 -7.66
C ASP A 189 -14.28 14.16 -6.73
N VAL A 190 -13.20 14.91 -6.56
CA VAL A 190 -12.04 14.51 -5.77
C VAL A 190 -12.38 14.39 -4.29
N GLU A 191 -13.12 15.35 -3.73
CA GLU A 191 -13.45 15.37 -2.30
C GLU A 191 -14.41 14.24 -1.95
N VAL A 192 -15.41 14.02 -2.78
CA VAL A 192 -16.35 12.89 -2.65
C VAL A 192 -15.60 11.57 -2.73
N THR A 193 -14.64 11.44 -3.66
CA THR A 193 -13.84 10.23 -3.81
C THR A 193 -12.92 9.98 -2.61
N VAL A 194 -12.28 11.02 -2.08
CA VAL A 194 -11.47 10.93 -0.85
C VAL A 194 -12.34 10.45 0.32
N LYS A 195 -13.53 11.03 0.48
CA LYS A 195 -14.47 10.64 1.53
C LYS A 195 -14.90 9.19 1.38
N MET A 196 -15.26 8.76 0.17
CA MET A 196 -15.63 7.37 -0.12
C MET A 196 -14.48 6.39 0.22
N PHE A 197 -13.23 6.72 -0.13
CA PHE A 197 -12.07 5.91 0.20
C PHE A 197 -11.83 5.83 1.71
N TYR A 198 -11.95 6.95 2.40
CA TYR A 198 -11.80 7.02 3.85
C TYR A 198 -12.85 6.18 4.57
N GLU A 199 -14.13 6.36 4.20
CA GLU A 199 -15.25 5.61 4.78
C GLU A 199 -15.12 4.10 4.51
N SER A 200 -14.68 3.70 3.32
CA SER A 200 -14.47 2.29 2.99
C SER A 200 -13.40 1.65 3.89
N ILE A 201 -12.31 2.36 4.16
CA ILE A 201 -11.27 1.88 5.08
C ILE A 201 -11.78 1.84 6.53
N LEU A 202 -12.55 2.85 6.96
CA LEU A 202 -13.15 2.86 8.31
C LEU A 202 -14.10 1.68 8.53
N MET A 203 -14.95 1.39 7.55
CA MET A 203 -15.85 0.23 7.62
C MET A 203 -15.06 -1.09 7.74
N LEU A 204 -14.05 -1.28 6.91
CA LEU A 204 -13.19 -2.46 6.96
C LEU A 204 -12.42 -2.55 8.29
N TYR A 205 -11.98 -1.44 8.83
CA TYR A 205 -11.25 -1.36 10.10
C TYR A 205 -12.14 -1.72 11.29
N ALA A 206 -13.44 -1.42 11.22
CA ALA A 206 -14.43 -1.76 12.25
C ALA A 206 -14.83 -3.25 12.23
N MET A 207 -14.58 -3.97 11.12
CA MET A 207 -14.84 -5.41 11.06
C MET A 207 -13.84 -6.16 11.96
N VAL A 208 -14.34 -7.01 12.85
CA VAL A 208 -13.55 -7.79 13.81
C VAL A 208 -13.25 -9.18 13.27
#